data_f7ac6aaff29c1a6f325213161b1db93b
#
_entry.id   f7ac6aaff29c1a6f325213161b1db93b
#
_cell.length_a   1.000
_cell.length_b   1.000
_cell.length_c   1.000
_cell.angle_alpha   90.00
_cell.angle_beta   90.00
_cell.angle_gamma   90.00
#
_symmetry.space_group_name_H-M   'P 1'
#
loop_
_entity.id
_entity.type
_entity.pdbx_description
1 polymer ?
#
loop_
_entity_poly.entity_id
_entity_poly.type
_entity_poly.pdbx_seq_one_letter_code
_entity_poly.pdbx_strand_id
1 'polypeptide(L)'
;MKNQNGRSMIEMLGVLAIIAVLSVGGIAGYSKAMSSFKHNKWRQQVEDLIFNIKDAYKNEKTYGNDNLLPTMQSIGIVPQDMLNEGNVDLFGNKVSIKSRGWNGYVRMNLLFEMIPNKESVKNCHDLLQMVSTYTNYIWTVSVCTGNRKRL
;
A
#
# COMPACT_ATOMS: atom_id res chain seq x y z
N MET A 1 37.47 55.89 4.82
CA MET A 1 37.35 54.41 4.66
C MET A 1 35.90 54.04 4.92
N LYS A 2 35.16 53.66 3.88
CA LYS A 2 33.72 53.33 3.97
C LYS A 2 33.58 51.92 4.61
N ASN A 3 32.79 51.82 5.67
CA ASN A 3 32.43 50.57 6.34
C ASN A 3 31.65 49.63 5.39
N GLN A 4 32.36 48.76 4.70
CA GLN A 4 31.75 47.73 3.85
C GLN A 4 31.32 46.45 4.62
N ASN A 5 31.77 46.30 5.88
CA ASN A 5 31.55 45.10 6.66
C ASN A 5 30.07 44.85 7.09
N GLY A 6 29.28 45.93 7.26
CA GLY A 6 27.86 45.76 7.66
C GLY A 6 26.92 45.38 6.52
N ARG A 7 27.25 45.73 5.29
CA ARG A 7 26.42 45.45 4.11
C ARG A 7 26.50 43.98 3.73
N SER A 8 27.68 43.36 3.82
CA SER A 8 27.90 41.94 3.57
C SER A 8 27.15 41.04 4.58
N MET A 9 27.06 41.42 5.85
CA MET A 9 26.35 40.66 6.86
C MET A 9 24.84 40.63 6.62
N ILE A 10 24.23 41.73 6.23
CA ILE A 10 22.80 41.85 5.94
C ILE A 10 22.44 41.01 4.68
N GLU A 11 23.28 41.06 3.66
CA GLU A 11 23.11 40.29 2.44
C GLU A 11 23.20 38.79 2.72
N MET A 12 24.16 38.34 3.55
CA MET A 12 24.26 36.95 3.96
C MET A 12 23.07 36.46 4.80
N LEU A 13 22.56 37.30 5.71
CA LEU A 13 21.38 36.95 6.50
C LEU A 13 20.12 36.82 5.60
N GLY A 14 19.98 37.68 4.59
CA GLY A 14 18.89 37.60 3.61
C GLY A 14 18.92 36.32 2.80
N VAL A 15 20.09 35.91 2.33
CA VAL A 15 20.26 34.62 1.60
C VAL A 15 19.95 33.43 2.49
N LEU A 16 20.45 33.44 3.73
CA LEU A 16 20.17 32.36 4.69
C LEU A 16 18.68 32.24 5.00
N ALA A 17 17.97 33.33 5.15
CA ALA A 17 16.52 33.35 5.37
C ALA A 17 15.76 32.72 4.20
N ILE A 18 16.13 33.06 2.95
CA ILE A 18 15.51 32.49 1.75
C ILE A 18 15.80 30.97 1.67
N ILE A 19 17.04 30.54 1.90
CA ILE A 19 17.40 29.12 1.88
C ILE A 19 16.62 28.35 2.95
N ALA A 20 16.46 28.92 4.16
CA ALA A 20 15.71 28.27 5.23
C ALA A 20 14.23 28.04 4.83
N VAL A 21 13.57 29.04 4.25
CA VAL A 21 12.17 28.91 3.79
C VAL A 21 12.04 27.90 2.66
N LEU A 22 12.93 27.93 1.68
CA LEU A 22 12.94 26.97 0.56
C LEU A 22 13.22 25.54 1.03
N SER A 23 14.09 25.35 2.01
CA SER A 23 14.42 24.04 2.56
C SER A 23 13.22 23.41 3.26
N VAL A 24 12.51 24.16 4.10
CA VAL A 24 11.31 23.66 4.80
C VAL A 24 10.20 23.35 3.80
N GLY A 25 9.95 24.23 2.84
CA GLY A 25 8.95 24.01 1.79
C GLY A 25 9.28 22.81 0.90
N GLY A 26 10.53 22.64 0.54
CA GLY A 26 11.02 21.51 -0.26
C GLY A 26 10.83 20.18 0.44
N ILE A 27 11.18 20.06 1.73
CA ILE A 27 11.03 18.83 2.52
C ILE A 27 9.55 18.46 2.67
N ALA A 28 8.68 19.43 2.97
CA ALA A 28 7.25 19.19 3.10
C ALA A 28 6.62 18.71 1.78
N GLY A 29 6.98 19.36 0.67
CA GLY A 29 6.53 18.97 -0.68
C GLY A 29 7.01 17.56 -1.07
N TYR A 30 8.27 17.25 -0.82
CA TYR A 30 8.85 15.93 -1.09
C TYR A 30 8.17 14.83 -0.28
N SER A 31 7.94 15.05 1.01
CA SER A 31 7.26 14.08 1.89
C SER A 31 5.85 13.76 1.38
N LYS A 32 5.08 14.76 0.98
CA LYS A 32 3.74 14.60 0.41
C LYS A 32 3.78 13.84 -0.93
N ALA A 33 4.70 14.19 -1.81
CA ALA A 33 4.88 13.52 -3.10
C ALA A 33 5.25 12.04 -2.92
N MET A 34 6.17 11.74 -1.99
CA MET A 34 6.61 10.39 -1.68
C MET A 34 5.48 9.53 -1.09
N SER A 35 4.65 10.10 -0.20
CA SER A 35 3.46 9.40 0.32
C SER A 35 2.49 9.06 -0.81
N SER A 36 2.18 10.01 -1.69
CA SER A 36 1.31 9.77 -2.85
C SER A 36 1.89 8.71 -3.80
N PHE A 37 3.19 8.74 -4.05
CA PHE A 37 3.87 7.75 -4.88
C PHE A 37 3.75 6.33 -4.27
N LYS A 38 4.00 6.18 -2.97
CA LYS A 38 3.86 4.89 -2.27
C LYS A 38 2.43 4.35 -2.35
N HIS A 39 1.41 5.21 -2.18
CA HIS A 39 0.01 4.81 -2.31
C HIS A 39 -0.33 4.34 -3.72
N ASN A 40 0.08 5.09 -4.74
CA ASN A 40 -0.18 4.72 -6.13
C ASN A 40 0.52 3.41 -6.49
N LYS A 41 1.79 3.23 -6.07
CA LYS A 41 2.51 1.98 -6.27
C LYS A 41 1.81 0.80 -5.60
N TRP A 42 1.42 0.93 -4.35
CA TRP A 42 0.71 -0.11 -3.60
C TRP A 42 -0.61 -0.48 -4.28
N ARG A 43 -1.38 0.51 -4.70
CA ARG A 43 -2.65 0.31 -5.41
C ARG A 43 -2.43 -0.48 -6.71
N GLN A 44 -1.46 -0.09 -7.51
CA GLN A 44 -1.10 -0.80 -8.73
C GLN A 44 -0.70 -2.26 -8.45
N GLN A 45 0.14 -2.50 -7.44
CA GLN A 45 0.55 -3.86 -7.05
C GLN A 45 -0.63 -4.73 -6.63
N VAL A 46 -1.62 -4.17 -5.93
CA VAL A 46 -2.84 -4.89 -5.55
C VAL A 46 -3.71 -5.19 -6.78
N GLU A 47 -3.86 -4.24 -7.69
CA GLU A 47 -4.60 -4.41 -8.95
C GLU A 47 -3.94 -5.50 -9.81
N ASP A 48 -2.62 -5.47 -9.97
CA ASP A 48 -1.84 -6.47 -10.69
C ASP A 48 -1.98 -7.86 -10.05
N LEU A 49 -1.91 -7.94 -8.72
CA LEU A 49 -2.12 -9.19 -7.99
C LEU A 49 -3.51 -9.78 -8.26
N ILE A 50 -4.55 -8.97 -8.16
CA ILE A 50 -5.94 -9.40 -8.42
C ILE A 50 -6.07 -9.89 -9.87
N PHE A 51 -5.50 -9.16 -10.82
CA PHE A 51 -5.52 -9.52 -12.23
C PHE A 51 -4.79 -10.84 -12.48
N ASN A 52 -3.58 -11.00 -11.97
CA ASN A 52 -2.77 -12.22 -12.12
C ASN A 52 -3.46 -13.45 -11.50
N ILE A 53 -4.06 -13.29 -10.33
CA ILE A 53 -4.84 -14.35 -9.68
C ILE A 53 -6.02 -14.76 -10.58
N LYS A 54 -6.77 -13.79 -11.10
CA LYS A 54 -7.91 -14.06 -11.98
C LYS A 54 -7.50 -14.77 -13.26
N ASP A 55 -6.41 -14.37 -13.88
CA ASP A 55 -5.92 -14.98 -15.11
C ASP A 55 -5.41 -16.41 -14.87
N ALA A 56 -4.63 -16.61 -13.81
CA ALA A 56 -4.07 -17.92 -13.47
C ALA A 56 -5.13 -18.96 -13.12
N TYR A 57 -6.21 -18.54 -12.45
CA TYR A 57 -7.24 -19.46 -11.94
C TYR A 57 -8.57 -19.40 -12.71
N LYS A 58 -8.61 -18.77 -13.88
CA LYS A 58 -9.85 -18.62 -14.67
C LYS A 58 -10.52 -19.93 -15.07
N ASN A 59 -9.74 -20.98 -15.26
CA ASN A 59 -10.21 -22.31 -15.68
C ASN A 59 -10.17 -23.35 -14.54
N GLU A 60 -9.73 -22.96 -13.35
CA GLU A 60 -9.58 -23.88 -12.24
C GLU A 60 -10.87 -24.01 -11.44
N LYS A 61 -11.25 -25.23 -11.15
CA LYS A 61 -12.42 -25.53 -10.29
C LYS A 61 -12.08 -25.50 -8.80
N THR A 62 -10.82 -25.61 -8.47
CA THR A 62 -10.31 -25.62 -7.09
C THR A 62 -9.06 -24.75 -6.98
N TYR A 63 -8.86 -24.13 -5.83
CA TYR A 63 -7.72 -23.23 -5.60
C TYR A 63 -6.58 -23.89 -4.78
N GLY A 64 -6.64 -25.20 -4.57
CA GLY A 64 -5.61 -25.95 -3.83
C GLY A 64 -5.70 -25.81 -2.31
N ASN A 65 -4.55 -25.76 -1.64
CA ASN A 65 -4.44 -25.78 -0.17
C ASN A 65 -4.81 -24.45 0.49
N ASP A 66 -5.05 -24.46 1.80
CA ASP A 66 -5.49 -23.31 2.59
C ASP A 66 -4.58 -22.08 2.47
N ASN A 67 -3.26 -22.27 2.41
CA ASN A 67 -2.30 -21.15 2.26
C ASN A 67 -1.70 -21.14 0.84
N LEU A 68 -2.20 -20.25 0.01
CA LEU A 68 -1.80 -20.14 -1.39
C LEU A 68 -0.63 -19.19 -1.63
N LEU A 69 -0.32 -18.31 -0.68
CA LEU A 69 0.66 -17.24 -0.87
C LEU A 69 2.05 -17.76 -1.27
N PRO A 70 2.65 -18.80 -0.60
CA PRO A 70 3.96 -19.30 -0.99
C PRO A 70 3.98 -19.85 -2.42
N THR A 71 2.94 -20.59 -2.79
CA THR A 71 2.81 -21.15 -4.14
C THR A 71 2.69 -20.04 -5.18
N MET A 72 1.87 -19.03 -4.92
CA MET A 72 1.69 -17.90 -5.83
C MET A 72 2.94 -17.05 -5.97
N GLN A 73 3.75 -16.94 -4.93
CA GLN A 73 5.07 -16.30 -5.01
C GLN A 73 6.03 -17.10 -5.88
N SER A 74 6.08 -18.43 -5.72
CA SER A 74 7.00 -19.29 -6.49
C SER A 74 6.69 -19.32 -7.98
N ILE A 75 5.42 -19.20 -8.38
CA ILE A 75 4.99 -19.17 -9.80
C ILE A 75 4.85 -17.75 -10.38
N GLY A 76 5.23 -16.72 -9.61
CA GLY A 76 5.29 -15.35 -10.09
C GLY A 76 3.94 -14.63 -10.23
N ILE A 77 2.87 -15.12 -9.60
CA ILE A 77 1.56 -14.44 -9.58
C ILE A 77 1.62 -13.18 -8.70
N VAL A 78 2.35 -13.25 -7.57
CA VAL A 78 2.56 -12.10 -6.70
C VAL A 78 3.65 -11.21 -7.29
N PRO A 79 3.42 -9.90 -7.50
CA PRO A 79 4.45 -8.98 -7.95
C PRO A 79 5.69 -9.04 -7.07
N GLN A 80 6.89 -9.10 -7.68
CA GLN A 80 8.15 -9.39 -6.97
C GLN A 80 8.48 -8.38 -5.86
N ASP A 81 8.11 -7.12 -6.05
CA ASP A 81 8.39 -6.02 -5.12
C ASP A 81 7.18 -5.62 -4.27
N MET A 82 6.12 -6.43 -4.27
CA MET A 82 4.91 -6.17 -3.49
C MET A 82 5.10 -6.50 -2.01
N LEU A 83 5.79 -7.62 -1.73
CA LEU A 83 5.95 -8.14 -0.37
C LEU A 83 7.41 -8.15 0.06
N ASN A 84 7.66 -7.63 1.25
CA ASN A 84 8.93 -7.72 1.96
C ASN A 84 8.98 -9.00 2.82
N GLU A 85 10.09 -9.20 3.54
CA GLU A 85 10.23 -10.29 4.50
C GLU A 85 9.05 -10.35 5.46
N GLY A 86 8.56 -11.57 5.74
CA GLY A 86 7.37 -11.79 6.58
C GLY A 86 6.04 -11.56 5.88
N ASN A 87 6.03 -11.44 4.54
CA ASN A 87 4.83 -11.20 3.72
C ASN A 87 4.09 -9.91 4.07
N VAL A 88 4.85 -8.84 4.27
CA VAL A 88 4.32 -7.50 4.55
C VAL A 88 4.43 -6.60 3.32
N ASP A 89 3.40 -5.78 3.10
CA ASP A 89 3.35 -4.82 2.01
C ASP A 89 4.22 -3.56 2.28
N LEU A 90 4.19 -2.59 1.38
CA LEU A 90 4.92 -1.31 1.48
C LEU A 90 4.59 -0.48 2.74
N PHE A 91 3.46 -0.75 3.38
CA PHE A 91 2.99 -0.06 4.58
C PHE A 91 3.13 -0.91 5.85
N GLY A 92 3.72 -2.11 5.73
CA GLY A 92 3.89 -3.04 6.85
C GLY A 92 2.65 -3.88 7.16
N ASN A 93 1.60 -3.84 6.34
CA ASN A 93 0.43 -4.67 6.53
C ASN A 93 0.73 -6.10 6.10
N LYS A 94 0.37 -7.07 6.92
CA LYS A 94 0.58 -8.47 6.59
C LYS A 94 -0.43 -8.95 5.54
N VAL A 95 0.08 -9.57 4.48
CA VAL A 95 -0.72 -10.10 3.39
C VAL A 95 -0.80 -11.61 3.47
N SER A 96 -1.97 -12.16 3.28
CA SER A 96 -2.17 -13.61 3.16
C SER A 96 -3.24 -13.93 2.12
N ILE A 97 -3.04 -15.03 1.41
CA ILE A 97 -3.97 -15.53 0.40
C ILE A 97 -4.37 -16.95 0.81
N LYS A 98 -5.66 -17.16 1.07
CA LYS A 98 -6.18 -18.42 1.56
C LYS A 98 -7.32 -18.92 0.70
N SER A 99 -7.33 -20.21 0.44
CA SER A 99 -8.50 -20.89 -0.12
C SER A 99 -9.45 -21.30 1.00
N ARG A 100 -10.75 -21.16 0.76
CA ARG A 100 -11.80 -21.63 1.69
C ARG A 100 -12.96 -22.24 0.92
N GLY A 101 -13.30 -23.49 1.27
CA GLY A 101 -14.52 -24.11 0.82
C GLY A 101 -15.74 -23.65 1.64
N TRP A 102 -16.87 -23.36 0.96
CA TRP A 102 -18.15 -23.10 1.59
C TRP A 102 -19.28 -23.62 0.68
N ASN A 103 -20.12 -24.50 1.19
CA ASN A 103 -21.29 -25.07 0.47
C ASN A 103 -20.99 -25.57 -0.95
N GLY A 104 -19.89 -26.30 -1.12
CA GLY A 104 -19.48 -26.82 -2.44
C GLY A 104 -18.78 -25.82 -3.36
N TYR A 105 -18.64 -24.56 -2.94
CA TYR A 105 -17.87 -23.55 -3.66
C TYR A 105 -16.54 -23.32 -2.99
N VAL A 106 -15.48 -23.24 -3.77
CA VAL A 106 -14.16 -22.85 -3.28
C VAL A 106 -13.96 -21.36 -3.55
N ARG A 107 -13.59 -20.63 -2.51
CA ARG A 107 -13.36 -19.18 -2.57
C ARG A 107 -11.91 -18.88 -2.25
N MET A 108 -11.36 -17.90 -2.92
CA MET A 108 -10.06 -17.34 -2.60
C MET A 108 -10.26 -16.07 -1.78
N ASN A 109 -9.56 -16.00 -0.64
CA ASN A 109 -9.59 -14.85 0.26
C ASN A 109 -8.22 -14.18 0.23
N LEU A 110 -8.17 -12.95 -0.25
CA LEU A 110 -7.03 -12.06 -0.13
C LEU A 110 -7.24 -11.21 1.13
N LEU A 111 -6.35 -11.35 2.11
CA LEU A 111 -6.45 -10.67 3.40
C LEU A 111 -5.26 -9.74 3.60
N PHE A 112 -5.57 -8.51 4.00
CA PHE A 112 -4.61 -7.54 4.49
C PHE A 112 -4.87 -7.29 5.97
N GLU A 113 -3.91 -7.66 6.83
CA GLU A 113 -3.96 -7.34 8.25
C GLU A 113 -3.38 -5.93 8.44
N MET A 114 -4.26 -4.94 8.51
CA MET A 114 -3.88 -3.53 8.55
C MET A 114 -3.33 -3.12 9.90
N ILE A 115 -2.21 -2.39 9.89
CA ILE A 115 -1.68 -1.73 11.09
C ILE A 115 -2.55 -0.50 11.39
N PRO A 116 -2.92 -0.23 12.66
CA PRO A 116 -3.78 0.89 13.01
C PRO A 116 -3.05 2.24 12.89
N ASN A 117 -2.95 2.77 11.68
CA ASN A 117 -2.38 4.09 11.39
C ASN A 117 -3.17 4.80 10.26
N LYS A 118 -2.88 6.09 10.03
CA LYS A 118 -3.58 6.90 9.01
C LYS A 118 -3.44 6.33 7.59
N GLU A 119 -2.28 5.80 7.26
CA GLU A 119 -2.00 5.24 5.93
C GLU A 119 -2.82 3.97 5.69
N SER A 120 -2.95 3.12 6.70
CA SER A 120 -3.76 1.91 6.62
C SER A 120 -5.26 2.19 6.49
N VAL A 121 -5.76 3.26 7.11
CA VAL A 121 -7.16 3.69 6.90
C VAL A 121 -7.38 4.10 5.45
N LYS A 122 -6.44 4.84 4.87
CA LYS A 122 -6.50 5.21 3.45
C LYS A 122 -6.43 3.99 2.54
N ASN A 123 -5.50 3.07 2.81
CA ASN A 123 -5.38 1.81 2.06
C ASN A 123 -6.67 0.98 2.14
N CYS A 124 -7.31 0.92 3.30
CA CYS A 124 -8.59 0.24 3.46
C CYS A 124 -9.69 0.88 2.60
N HIS A 125 -9.76 2.20 2.57
CA HIS A 125 -10.69 2.93 1.70
C HIS A 125 -10.41 2.68 0.22
N ASP A 126 -9.15 2.69 -0.19
CA ASP A 126 -8.72 2.42 -1.57
C ASP A 126 -9.07 0.98 -1.98
N LEU A 127 -8.88 -0.01 -1.09
CA LEU A 127 -9.32 -1.40 -1.32
C LEU A 127 -10.83 -1.48 -1.53
N LEU A 128 -11.62 -0.83 -0.69
CA LEU A 128 -13.08 -0.81 -0.83
C LEU A 128 -13.50 -0.22 -2.17
N GLN A 129 -12.86 0.85 -2.60
CA GLN A 129 -13.15 1.48 -3.88
C GLN A 129 -12.74 0.60 -5.07
N MET A 130 -11.59 -0.07 -5.01
CA MET A 130 -11.15 -1.02 -6.04
C MET A 130 -12.12 -2.20 -6.16
N VAL A 131 -12.51 -2.79 -5.03
CA VAL A 131 -13.39 -3.96 -5.00
C VAL A 131 -14.78 -3.63 -5.55
N SER A 132 -15.28 -2.41 -5.33
CA SER A 132 -16.58 -1.98 -5.88
C SER A 132 -16.61 -1.97 -7.41
N THR A 133 -15.45 -1.89 -8.06
CA THR A 133 -15.32 -1.92 -9.53
C THR A 133 -15.44 -3.33 -10.11
N TYR A 134 -15.23 -4.37 -9.30
CA TYR A 134 -15.28 -5.77 -9.72
C TYR A 134 -16.63 -6.42 -9.39
N THR A 135 -17.70 -6.03 -10.08
CA THR A 135 -19.08 -6.42 -9.78
C THR A 135 -19.40 -7.91 -9.98
N ASN A 136 -18.57 -8.66 -10.72
CA ASN A 136 -18.83 -10.07 -11.05
C ASN A 136 -18.26 -11.07 -10.04
N TYR A 137 -17.70 -10.62 -8.93
CA TYR A 137 -17.11 -11.47 -7.89
C TYR A 137 -17.71 -11.13 -6.54
N ILE A 138 -17.96 -12.16 -5.72
CA ILE A 138 -18.38 -11.95 -4.34
C ILE A 138 -17.14 -11.58 -3.53
N TRP A 139 -16.96 -10.30 -3.27
CA TRP A 139 -15.90 -9.79 -2.41
C TRP A 139 -16.44 -9.63 -0.99
N THR A 140 -15.75 -10.22 -0.03
CA THR A 140 -16.01 -9.93 1.38
C THR A 140 -14.86 -9.07 1.87
N VAL A 141 -15.08 -7.78 2.02
CA VAL A 141 -14.11 -6.88 2.66
C VAL A 141 -14.38 -6.89 4.13
N SER A 142 -13.51 -7.57 4.88
CA SER A 142 -13.51 -7.48 6.34
C SER A 142 -12.61 -6.32 6.74
N VAL A 143 -13.19 -5.22 7.17
CA VAL A 143 -12.45 -4.09 7.73
C VAL A 143 -11.85 -4.56 9.06
N CYS A 144 -10.55 -4.75 9.09
CA CYS A 144 -9.82 -5.06 10.31
C CYS A 144 -9.71 -3.79 11.17
N THR A 145 -10.70 -3.52 11.99
CA THR A 145 -10.48 -2.66 13.15
C THR A 145 -9.64 -3.45 14.15
N GLY A 146 -8.49 -2.90 14.57
CA GLY A 146 -7.50 -3.56 15.43
C GLY A 146 -7.99 -3.86 16.86
N ASN A 147 -9.29 -4.01 17.07
CA ASN A 147 -9.89 -4.40 18.33
C ASN A 147 -11.02 -5.39 18.04
N ARG A 148 -10.67 -6.67 17.94
CA ARG A 148 -11.64 -7.75 17.91
C ARG A 148 -12.26 -7.91 19.31
N LYS A 149 -13.12 -7.01 19.73
CA LYS A 149 -14.14 -7.36 20.71
C LYS A 149 -15.23 -8.12 19.94
N ARG A 150 -15.33 -9.42 20.19
CA ARG A 150 -16.48 -10.22 19.76
C ARG A 150 -17.72 -9.57 20.38
N LEU A 151 -18.63 -9.16 19.54
CA LEU A 151 -20.02 -9.00 19.90
C LEU A 151 -20.70 -10.35 19.83
#